data_baa002751a8a745683d17275e7f71018
#
_entry.id   baa002751a8a745683d17275e7f71018
#
_cell.length_a   1.000
_cell.length_b   1.000
_cell.length_c   1.000
_cell.angle_alpha   90.00
_cell.angle_beta   90.00
_cell.angle_gamma   90.00
#
_symmetry.space_group_name_H-M   'P 1'
#
loop_
_entity.id
_entity.type
_entity.pdbx_description
1 polymer ?
#
loop_
_entity_poly.entity_id
_entity_poly.type
_entity_poly.pdbx_seq_one_letter_code
_entity_poly.pdbx_strand_id
1 'polypeptide(L)'
;PIYGKIIDFQKIVLENKGVTTKDLYNDPLHQHRFFVENGDYEYEVEIVDLFNDSAKKITYNTEFKLDFNDGITISDIELLDSFWKSDKASKTSKSGFEMVPLVSDYFSPEFDKIAYYFEIYNTDKELGENSKYVLQHFIESYERGVIAGSFNKLSKEKSNPVNATLNIFEIGTLPTGNYNLVVQVKNKDNQVIAEKKLRFQRLNLLNDLNTENLKDVNLAGQFTDRLSLDSLDEFIYCLRPISTIIEKKIADGQLDDMTDTLKLQYIYSFWYNRNTLTPEKDWNAYKFQVQQVQLKFGTRIKKGYETDRGRIFLKYGAPNTVHDQRSEANSYPYQIWHYYKIGKFNDKRFVFYDRDLVTNDYQLLHSDLIGEIQNFHWKIDLKRRSTRGGNVDDANPDSEFGDRTDDLFYKPR
;
A
#
# COMPACT_ATOMS: atom_id res chain seq x y z
N PRO A 1 -7.68 -21.09 -26.03
CA PRO A 1 -8.59 -19.96 -26.22
C PRO A 1 -8.85 -19.80 -27.71
N ILE A 2 -10.11 -20.01 -28.11
CA ILE A 2 -10.53 -19.73 -29.48
C ILE A 2 -10.91 -18.26 -29.46
N TYR A 3 -9.99 -17.38 -29.82
CA TYR A 3 -10.23 -15.95 -29.97
C TYR A 3 -11.46 -15.74 -30.85
N GLY A 4 -12.46 -15.03 -30.33
CA GLY A 4 -13.65 -14.59 -31.08
C GLY A 4 -14.89 -15.48 -30.98
N LYS A 5 -14.94 -16.50 -30.12
CA LYS A 5 -16.18 -17.23 -29.87
C LYS A 5 -16.92 -16.67 -28.66
N ILE A 6 -18.12 -16.14 -28.90
CA ILE A 6 -19.04 -15.77 -27.80
C ILE A 6 -19.51 -17.06 -27.13
N ILE A 7 -19.24 -17.18 -25.82
CA ILE A 7 -19.58 -18.34 -24.99
C ILE A 7 -20.94 -18.13 -24.34
N ASP A 8 -21.18 -16.90 -23.84
CA ASP A 8 -22.43 -16.51 -23.24
C ASP A 8 -22.72 -15.05 -23.63
N PHE A 9 -24.01 -14.72 -23.72
CA PHE A 9 -24.48 -13.41 -24.09
C PHE A 9 -25.80 -13.14 -23.41
N GLN A 10 -25.96 -11.98 -22.78
CA GLN A 10 -27.23 -11.58 -22.21
C GLN A 10 -27.54 -10.11 -22.52
N LYS A 11 -28.77 -9.82 -22.91
CA LYS A 11 -29.30 -8.46 -23.03
C LYS A 11 -30.29 -8.21 -21.90
N ILE A 12 -30.05 -7.16 -21.12
CA ILE A 12 -30.86 -6.81 -19.96
C ILE A 12 -31.33 -5.38 -20.13
N VAL A 13 -32.62 -5.17 -19.84
CA VAL A 13 -33.17 -3.82 -19.72
C VAL A 13 -33.38 -3.52 -18.25
N LEU A 14 -32.68 -2.49 -17.77
CA LEU A 14 -32.84 -1.99 -16.42
C LEU A 14 -33.81 -0.82 -16.44
N GLU A 15 -34.97 -1.00 -15.81
CA GLU A 15 -35.97 0.04 -15.68
C GLU A 15 -35.96 0.58 -14.24
N ASN A 16 -35.73 1.86 -14.08
CA ASN A 16 -35.87 2.52 -12.79
C ASN A 16 -37.31 2.99 -12.61
N LYS A 17 -38.11 2.23 -11.86
CA LYS A 17 -39.52 2.54 -11.62
C LYS A 17 -39.63 3.47 -10.39
N GLY A 18 -39.99 4.72 -10.63
CA GLY A 18 -40.45 5.65 -9.59
C GLY A 18 -39.34 6.31 -8.81
N VAL A 19 -38.58 7.12 -9.48
CA VAL A 19 -37.50 7.91 -8.84
C VAL A 19 -38.11 9.06 -8.07
N THR A 20 -38.05 9.00 -6.76
CA THR A 20 -38.12 10.22 -5.94
C THR A 20 -36.78 10.96 -6.03
N THR A 21 -36.74 12.25 -5.75
CA THR A 21 -35.49 13.05 -5.78
C THR A 21 -34.39 12.48 -4.85
N LYS A 22 -34.73 11.63 -3.90
CA LYS A 22 -33.79 10.89 -3.05
C LYS A 22 -33.16 9.68 -3.75
N ASP A 23 -33.86 9.07 -4.69
CA ASP A 23 -33.43 7.86 -5.40
C ASP A 23 -32.51 8.18 -6.58
N LEU A 24 -32.42 9.47 -7.00
CA LEU A 24 -31.53 9.94 -8.07
C LEU A 24 -30.03 9.75 -7.75
N TYR A 25 -29.68 9.56 -6.49
CA TYR A 25 -28.30 9.36 -6.02
C TYR A 25 -27.97 7.90 -5.69
N ASN A 26 -28.94 6.97 -5.90
CA ASN A 26 -28.68 5.55 -5.72
C ASN A 26 -28.28 4.92 -7.05
N ASP A 27 -27.02 4.58 -7.20
CA ASP A 27 -26.52 3.86 -8.37
C ASP A 27 -27.16 2.46 -8.41
N PRO A 28 -27.86 2.08 -9.49
CA PRO A 28 -28.49 0.77 -9.59
C PRO A 28 -27.43 -0.31 -9.67
N LEU A 29 -27.47 -1.25 -8.73
CA LEU A 29 -26.59 -2.43 -8.73
C LEU A 29 -27.26 -3.56 -9.51
N HIS A 30 -26.58 -4.09 -10.51
CA HIS A 30 -26.98 -5.30 -11.22
C HIS A 30 -25.91 -6.37 -11.10
N GLN A 31 -26.31 -7.57 -10.68
CA GLN A 31 -25.43 -8.73 -10.55
C GLN A 31 -25.84 -9.79 -11.58
N HIS A 32 -24.87 -10.27 -12.33
CA HIS A 32 -25.05 -11.39 -13.25
C HIS A 32 -24.04 -12.51 -12.95
N ARG A 33 -24.45 -13.77 -13.15
CA ARG A 33 -23.61 -14.96 -12.92
C ARG A 33 -23.52 -15.75 -14.22
N PHE A 34 -22.31 -16.04 -14.62
CA PHE A 34 -21.98 -16.91 -15.72
C PHE A 34 -21.43 -18.25 -15.21
N PHE A 35 -21.73 -19.34 -15.91
CA PHE A 35 -21.16 -20.64 -15.66
C PHE A 35 -20.16 -20.92 -16.80
N VAL A 36 -18.88 -20.86 -16.48
CA VAL A 36 -17.81 -21.04 -17.44
C VAL A 36 -16.74 -21.99 -16.85
N GLU A 37 -16.05 -22.71 -17.71
CA GLU A 37 -14.96 -23.61 -17.36
C GLU A 37 -13.66 -22.82 -17.11
N ASN A 38 -12.59 -23.49 -16.64
CA ASN A 38 -11.27 -22.89 -16.56
C ASN A 38 -10.81 -22.41 -17.93
N GLY A 39 -10.22 -21.22 -18.00
CA GLY A 39 -9.75 -20.64 -19.25
C GLY A 39 -9.47 -19.15 -19.17
N ASP A 40 -9.02 -18.59 -20.28
CA ASP A 40 -8.82 -17.17 -20.46
C ASP A 40 -10.03 -16.59 -21.21
N TYR A 41 -10.61 -15.53 -20.67
CA TYR A 41 -11.84 -14.92 -21.15
C TYR A 41 -11.70 -13.43 -21.32
N GLU A 42 -12.42 -12.90 -22.30
CA GLU A 42 -12.69 -11.48 -22.44
C GLU A 42 -14.16 -11.22 -22.09
N TYR A 43 -14.41 -10.25 -21.24
CA TYR A 43 -15.73 -9.80 -20.83
C TYR A 43 -15.98 -8.40 -21.35
N GLU A 44 -17.01 -8.25 -22.18
CA GLU A 44 -17.44 -6.99 -22.77
C GLU A 44 -18.82 -6.60 -22.24
N VAL A 45 -18.94 -5.36 -21.73
CA VAL A 45 -20.20 -4.75 -21.31
C VAL A 45 -20.49 -3.53 -22.15
N GLU A 46 -21.67 -3.51 -22.75
CA GLU A 46 -22.20 -2.34 -23.43
C GLU A 46 -23.38 -1.76 -22.64
N ILE A 47 -23.32 -0.49 -22.32
CA ILE A 47 -24.40 0.25 -21.66
C ILE A 47 -24.92 1.30 -22.61
N VAL A 48 -26.22 1.30 -22.82
CA VAL A 48 -26.91 2.26 -23.68
C VAL A 48 -28.08 2.85 -22.90
N ASP A 49 -28.15 4.19 -22.85
CA ASP A 49 -29.34 4.90 -22.34
C ASP A 49 -30.38 4.95 -23.42
N LEU A 50 -31.50 4.25 -23.22
CA LEU A 50 -32.57 4.14 -24.19
C LEU A 50 -33.44 5.41 -24.30
N PHE A 51 -33.35 6.33 -23.34
CA PHE A 51 -34.14 7.57 -23.31
C PHE A 51 -33.35 8.80 -23.78
N ASN A 52 -32.10 8.63 -24.13
CA ASN A 52 -31.23 9.71 -24.60
C ASN A 52 -30.68 9.37 -26.01
N ASP A 53 -31.34 9.82 -27.05
CA ASP A 53 -30.93 9.58 -28.44
C ASP A 53 -29.52 10.12 -28.78
N SER A 54 -29.00 11.05 -27.96
CA SER A 54 -27.65 11.60 -28.09
C SER A 54 -26.64 10.92 -27.16
N ALA A 55 -27.06 9.96 -26.33
CA ALA A 55 -26.18 9.29 -25.42
C ALA A 55 -25.16 8.43 -26.15
N LYS A 56 -23.90 8.62 -25.78
CA LYS A 56 -22.83 7.74 -26.27
C LYS A 56 -22.97 6.39 -25.59
N LYS A 57 -22.87 5.33 -26.38
CA LYS A 57 -22.69 3.97 -25.91
C LYS A 57 -21.42 3.92 -25.05
N ILE A 58 -21.52 3.39 -23.83
CA ILE A 58 -20.37 3.14 -22.95
C ILE A 58 -20.00 1.67 -23.12
N THR A 59 -18.77 1.39 -23.49
CA THR A 59 -18.24 0.04 -23.60
C THR A 59 -17.14 -0.15 -22.58
N TYR A 60 -17.18 -1.25 -21.85
CA TYR A 60 -16.15 -1.67 -20.91
C TYR A 60 -15.69 -3.08 -21.28
N ASN A 61 -14.38 -3.26 -21.47
CA ASN A 61 -13.78 -4.54 -21.80
C ASN A 61 -12.74 -4.89 -20.72
N THR A 62 -12.72 -6.14 -20.29
CA THR A 62 -11.71 -6.66 -19.39
C THR A 62 -11.39 -8.12 -19.71
N GLU A 63 -10.14 -8.47 -19.56
CA GLU A 63 -9.70 -9.86 -19.66
C GLU A 63 -9.56 -10.46 -18.24
N PHE A 64 -9.95 -11.73 -18.10
CA PHE A 64 -9.76 -12.45 -16.85
C PHE A 64 -9.44 -13.91 -17.14
N LYS A 65 -8.69 -14.51 -16.21
CA LYS A 65 -8.35 -15.91 -16.24
C LYS A 65 -9.03 -16.64 -15.10
N LEU A 66 -9.70 -17.73 -15.41
CA LEU A 66 -10.18 -18.70 -14.43
C LEU A 66 -9.24 -19.91 -14.41
N ASP A 67 -8.68 -20.19 -13.25
CA ASP A 67 -7.75 -21.30 -13.04
C ASP A 67 -8.03 -21.94 -11.66
N PHE A 68 -9.14 -22.64 -11.58
CA PHE A 68 -9.47 -23.50 -10.43
C PHE A 68 -8.85 -24.87 -10.67
N ASN A 69 -7.63 -25.04 -10.19
CA ASN A 69 -6.92 -26.30 -10.28
C ASN A 69 -7.43 -27.32 -9.23
N ASP A 70 -6.93 -28.57 -9.30
CA ASP A 70 -7.31 -29.62 -8.36
C ASP A 70 -6.77 -29.40 -6.93
N GLY A 71 -5.83 -28.49 -6.73
CA GLY A 71 -5.29 -28.10 -5.42
C GLY A 71 -6.22 -27.16 -4.64
N ILE A 72 -5.81 -26.81 -3.42
CA ILE A 72 -6.56 -25.85 -2.59
C ILE A 72 -6.57 -24.50 -3.29
N THR A 73 -7.76 -24.02 -3.59
CA THR A 73 -7.98 -22.73 -4.27
C THR A 73 -8.89 -21.84 -3.43
N ILE A 74 -8.56 -20.56 -3.32
CA ILE A 74 -9.39 -19.54 -2.67
C ILE A 74 -10.04 -18.71 -3.78
N SER A 75 -11.36 -18.54 -3.72
CA SER A 75 -12.08 -17.63 -4.64
C SER A 75 -11.57 -16.18 -4.52
N ASP A 76 -12.02 -15.31 -5.40
CA ASP A 76 -11.92 -13.88 -5.14
C ASP A 76 -12.67 -13.51 -3.86
N ILE A 77 -12.16 -12.49 -3.17
CA ILE A 77 -12.77 -11.96 -1.95
C ILE A 77 -13.84 -10.95 -2.39
N GLU A 78 -15.08 -11.24 -2.10
CA GLU A 78 -16.22 -10.37 -2.39
C GLU A 78 -16.45 -9.43 -1.20
N LEU A 79 -16.34 -8.12 -1.40
CA LEU A 79 -16.72 -7.11 -0.42
C LEU A 79 -18.23 -6.97 -0.38
N LEU A 80 -18.78 -6.79 0.81
CA LEU A 80 -20.21 -6.72 1.02
C LEU A 80 -20.62 -5.39 1.66
N ASP A 81 -21.62 -4.75 1.07
CA ASP A 81 -22.32 -3.61 1.68
C ASP A 81 -23.19 -4.09 2.85
N SER A 82 -23.98 -5.11 2.60
CA SER A 82 -24.88 -5.70 3.59
C SER A 82 -25.11 -7.19 3.34
N PHE A 83 -25.49 -7.91 4.38
CA PHE A 83 -25.88 -9.31 4.29
C PHE A 83 -26.82 -9.70 5.43
N TRP A 84 -27.67 -10.72 5.18
CA TRP A 84 -28.58 -11.29 6.18
C TRP A 84 -28.88 -12.76 5.87
N LYS A 85 -29.26 -13.52 6.90
CA LYS A 85 -29.70 -14.90 6.70
C LYS A 85 -31.00 -14.93 5.91
N SER A 86 -31.09 -15.83 4.95
CA SER A 86 -32.29 -16.05 4.16
C SER A 86 -32.49 -17.54 3.89
N ASP A 87 -33.68 -18.01 4.15
CA ASP A 87 -34.11 -19.40 3.82
C ASP A 87 -34.64 -19.49 2.36
N LYS A 88 -34.77 -18.36 1.68
CA LYS A 88 -35.23 -18.30 0.29
C LYS A 88 -34.05 -18.13 -0.63
N ALA A 89 -33.91 -19.05 -1.58
CA ALA A 89 -32.93 -18.89 -2.65
C ALA A 89 -33.31 -17.73 -3.56
N SER A 90 -32.43 -16.76 -3.73
CA SER A 90 -32.54 -15.67 -4.69
C SER A 90 -31.28 -15.64 -5.60
N LYS A 91 -31.23 -14.72 -6.56
CA LYS A 91 -30.04 -14.53 -7.41
C LYS A 91 -28.82 -14.04 -6.63
N THR A 92 -29.03 -13.43 -5.48
CA THR A 92 -28.02 -12.85 -4.59
C THR A 92 -27.67 -13.73 -3.39
N SER A 93 -28.38 -14.87 -3.22
CA SER A 93 -28.11 -15.76 -2.10
C SER A 93 -26.96 -16.74 -2.38
N LYS A 94 -26.08 -16.89 -1.38
CA LYS A 94 -25.00 -17.89 -1.32
C LYS A 94 -24.91 -18.44 0.10
N SER A 95 -24.73 -19.74 0.22
CA SER A 95 -24.46 -20.41 1.50
C SER A 95 -25.44 -20.06 2.63
N GLY A 96 -26.74 -19.80 2.31
CA GLY A 96 -27.79 -19.46 3.29
C GLY A 96 -27.83 -17.97 3.69
N PHE A 97 -27.11 -17.13 2.97
CA PHE A 97 -27.12 -15.67 3.16
C PHE A 97 -27.51 -14.96 1.87
N GLU A 98 -28.32 -13.93 2.00
CA GLU A 98 -28.45 -12.89 1.00
C GLU A 98 -27.30 -11.90 1.17
N MET A 99 -26.64 -11.55 0.07
CA MET A 99 -25.47 -10.68 0.08
C MET A 99 -25.61 -9.59 -0.97
N VAL A 100 -25.41 -8.35 -0.56
CA VAL A 100 -25.34 -7.19 -1.44
C VAL A 100 -23.87 -6.83 -1.62
N PRO A 101 -23.30 -6.97 -2.84
CA PRO A 101 -21.90 -6.63 -3.08
C PRO A 101 -21.63 -5.14 -2.89
N LEU A 102 -20.47 -4.82 -2.29
CA LEU A 102 -19.90 -3.48 -2.30
C LEU A 102 -18.94 -3.36 -3.49
N VAL A 103 -19.30 -2.54 -4.47
CA VAL A 103 -18.52 -2.37 -5.71
C VAL A 103 -17.27 -1.50 -5.50
N SER A 104 -17.21 -0.74 -4.40
CA SER A 104 -16.09 0.14 -4.10
C SER A 104 -15.02 -0.57 -3.25
N ASP A 105 -13.77 -0.34 -3.57
CA ASP A 105 -12.61 -0.70 -2.75
C ASP A 105 -12.13 0.47 -1.86
N TYR A 106 -12.89 1.56 -1.82
CA TYR A 106 -12.62 2.75 -1.00
C TYR A 106 -13.58 2.84 0.17
N PHE A 107 -13.02 2.87 1.37
CA PHE A 107 -13.73 2.99 2.64
C PHE A 107 -13.53 4.38 3.22
N SER A 108 -14.56 5.23 3.05
CA SER A 108 -14.64 6.58 3.65
C SER A 108 -14.84 6.52 5.17
N PRO A 109 -14.78 7.66 5.89
CA PRO A 109 -14.92 7.70 7.34
C PRO A 109 -16.23 7.11 7.88
N GLU A 110 -17.28 7.09 7.07
CA GLU A 110 -18.60 6.54 7.44
C GLU A 110 -18.60 5.01 7.59
N PHE A 111 -17.63 4.33 6.97
CA PHE A 111 -17.50 2.89 7.12
C PHE A 111 -16.77 2.55 8.42
N ASP A 112 -17.45 1.92 9.35
CA ASP A 112 -16.89 1.40 10.59
C ASP A 112 -16.42 -0.07 10.47
N LYS A 113 -16.84 -0.76 9.41
CA LYS A 113 -16.54 -2.17 9.17
C LYS A 113 -16.30 -2.49 7.70
N ILE A 114 -15.59 -3.59 7.47
CA ILE A 114 -15.41 -4.25 6.19
C ILE A 114 -15.99 -5.66 6.31
N ALA A 115 -17.08 -5.92 5.60
CA ALA A 115 -17.68 -7.24 5.50
C ALA A 115 -17.21 -7.90 4.18
N TYR A 116 -16.93 -9.18 4.24
CA TYR A 116 -16.39 -9.90 3.09
C TYR A 116 -16.76 -11.37 3.10
N TYR A 117 -16.83 -11.94 1.88
CA TYR A 117 -17.12 -13.33 1.63
C TYR A 117 -16.09 -13.93 0.69
N PHE A 118 -15.74 -15.19 0.93
CA PHE A 118 -14.91 -15.99 0.03
C PHE A 118 -15.18 -17.48 0.24
N GLU A 119 -14.77 -18.28 -0.71
CA GLU A 119 -14.87 -19.74 -0.67
C GLU A 119 -13.50 -20.38 -0.83
N ILE A 120 -13.28 -21.49 -0.10
CA ILE A 120 -12.06 -22.29 -0.20
C ILE A 120 -12.47 -23.66 -0.73
N TYR A 121 -11.84 -24.08 -1.80
CA TYR A 121 -12.16 -25.31 -2.51
C TYR A 121 -11.10 -26.39 -2.30
N ASN A 122 -11.52 -27.66 -2.39
CA ASN A 122 -10.66 -28.86 -2.42
C ASN A 122 -9.82 -29.08 -1.16
N THR A 123 -10.20 -28.54 0.00
CA THR A 123 -9.45 -28.77 1.23
C THR A 123 -9.51 -30.22 1.70
N ASP A 124 -10.58 -30.95 1.38
CA ASP A 124 -10.77 -32.37 1.67
C ASP A 124 -9.86 -33.26 0.81
N LYS A 125 -9.69 -32.92 -0.47
CA LYS A 125 -8.82 -33.67 -1.38
C LYS A 125 -7.35 -33.55 -0.99
N GLU A 126 -6.87 -32.35 -0.68
CA GLU A 126 -5.46 -32.10 -0.40
C GLU A 126 -5.04 -32.43 1.03
N LEU A 127 -5.90 -32.16 2.01
CA LEU A 127 -5.58 -32.36 3.43
C LEU A 127 -6.13 -33.65 3.99
N GLY A 128 -7.00 -34.36 3.24
CA GLY A 128 -7.76 -35.51 3.65
C GLY A 128 -9.11 -35.14 4.28
N GLU A 129 -10.08 -36.03 4.12
CA GLU A 129 -11.42 -35.85 4.67
C GLU A 129 -11.37 -35.66 6.19
N ASN A 130 -12.19 -34.71 6.70
CA ASN A 130 -12.30 -34.38 8.12
C ASN A 130 -11.00 -33.89 8.78
N SER A 131 -9.97 -33.59 8.03
CA SER A 131 -8.74 -32.97 8.53
C SER A 131 -9.02 -31.55 9.02
N LYS A 132 -8.12 -31.01 9.85
CA LYS A 132 -8.20 -29.62 10.33
C LYS A 132 -7.07 -28.82 9.71
N TYR A 133 -7.38 -27.59 9.33
CA TYR A 133 -6.40 -26.60 8.86
C TYR A 133 -6.60 -25.28 9.60
N VAL A 134 -5.63 -24.38 9.48
CA VAL A 134 -5.73 -23.03 10.05
C VAL A 134 -6.11 -22.09 8.92
N LEU A 135 -7.20 -21.37 9.12
CA LEU A 135 -7.61 -20.24 8.31
C LEU A 135 -7.17 -18.98 9.02
N GLN A 136 -6.31 -18.19 8.36
CA GLN A 136 -5.92 -16.88 8.84
C GLN A 136 -6.38 -15.83 7.84
N HIS A 137 -7.03 -14.79 8.33
CA HIS A 137 -7.37 -13.62 7.55
C HIS A 137 -7.00 -12.36 8.33
N PHE A 138 -6.39 -11.40 7.64
CA PHE A 138 -5.84 -10.22 8.26
C PHE A 138 -5.79 -9.04 7.29
N ILE A 139 -5.63 -7.84 7.85
CA ILE A 139 -5.36 -6.63 7.08
C ILE A 139 -3.87 -6.32 7.20
N GLU A 140 -3.19 -6.13 6.08
CA GLU A 140 -1.79 -5.69 6.04
C GLU A 140 -1.65 -4.34 5.32
N SER A 141 -0.66 -3.54 5.72
CA SER A 141 -0.27 -2.34 4.94
C SER A 141 0.19 -2.76 3.55
N TYR A 142 -0.38 -2.13 2.52
CA TYR A 142 -0.03 -2.41 1.12
C TYR A 142 1.44 -2.11 0.81
N GLU A 143 1.98 -1.02 1.36
CA GLU A 143 3.35 -0.59 1.11
C GLU A 143 4.39 -1.43 1.85
N ARG A 144 4.06 -1.90 3.06
CA ARG A 144 5.02 -2.57 3.96
C ARG A 144 4.84 -4.08 4.02
N GLY A 145 3.65 -4.62 3.71
CA GLY A 145 3.33 -6.03 3.89
C GLY A 145 3.32 -6.46 5.36
N VAL A 146 3.07 -5.53 6.27
CA VAL A 146 3.01 -5.78 7.73
C VAL A 146 1.55 -5.76 8.17
N ILE A 147 1.17 -6.70 9.01
CA ILE A 147 -0.19 -6.76 9.58
C ILE A 147 -0.50 -5.48 10.33
N ALA A 148 -1.63 -4.85 10.00
CA ALA A 148 -2.08 -3.62 10.63
C ALA A 148 -2.71 -3.92 11.97
N GLY A 149 -2.00 -3.63 13.03
CA GLY A 149 -2.52 -3.70 14.40
C GLY A 149 -3.16 -5.05 14.78
N SER A 150 -4.36 -4.98 15.36
CA SER A 150 -5.12 -6.14 15.81
C SER A 150 -5.99 -6.80 14.72
N PHE A 151 -5.88 -6.34 13.47
CA PHE A 151 -6.69 -6.86 12.36
C PHE A 151 -6.16 -8.20 11.85
N ASN A 152 -6.23 -9.21 12.70
CA ASN A 152 -5.77 -10.56 12.44
C ASN A 152 -6.70 -11.55 13.14
N LYS A 153 -7.31 -12.45 12.36
CA LYS A 153 -8.18 -13.52 12.85
C LYS A 153 -7.61 -14.86 12.45
N LEU A 154 -7.63 -15.79 13.38
CA LEU A 154 -7.19 -17.17 13.20
C LEU A 154 -8.32 -18.09 13.65
N SER A 155 -8.71 -19.03 12.80
CA SER A 155 -9.66 -20.09 13.11
C SER A 155 -9.13 -21.46 12.69
N LYS A 156 -9.64 -22.49 13.35
CA LYS A 156 -9.39 -23.89 12.93
C LYS A 156 -10.63 -24.39 12.22
N GLU A 157 -10.46 -24.66 10.93
CA GLU A 157 -11.54 -25.12 10.07
C GLU A 157 -11.40 -26.59 9.77
N LYS A 158 -12.52 -27.24 9.42
CA LYS A 158 -12.58 -28.62 8.98
C LYS A 158 -12.55 -28.66 7.46
N SER A 159 -11.79 -29.62 6.92
CA SER A 159 -11.72 -29.80 5.47
C SER A 159 -13.05 -30.26 4.89
N ASN A 160 -13.46 -29.63 3.80
CA ASN A 160 -14.65 -29.93 3.02
C ASN A 160 -14.38 -29.63 1.54
N PRO A 161 -15.21 -30.16 0.61
CA PRO A 161 -15.10 -29.77 -0.80
C PRO A 161 -15.19 -28.27 -1.04
N VAL A 162 -16.06 -27.60 -0.28
CA VAL A 162 -16.23 -26.14 -0.27
C VAL A 162 -16.38 -25.65 1.17
N ASN A 163 -15.52 -24.73 1.56
CA ASN A 163 -15.62 -24.00 2.84
C ASN A 163 -15.97 -22.54 2.54
N ALA A 164 -17.25 -22.19 2.74
CA ALA A 164 -17.72 -20.81 2.59
C ALA A 164 -17.47 -20.02 3.87
N THR A 165 -16.89 -18.84 3.76
CA THR A 165 -16.57 -17.96 4.89
C THR A 165 -17.14 -16.57 4.67
N LEU A 166 -17.95 -16.12 5.64
CA LEU A 166 -18.46 -14.77 5.76
C LEU A 166 -17.87 -14.15 7.03
N ASN A 167 -17.22 -13.01 6.94
CA ASN A 167 -16.60 -12.40 8.11
C ASN A 167 -16.61 -10.86 8.03
N ILE A 168 -16.30 -10.21 9.16
CA ILE A 168 -16.26 -8.76 9.31
C ILE A 168 -15.00 -8.37 10.05
N PHE A 169 -14.32 -7.30 9.60
CA PHE A 169 -13.38 -6.55 10.43
C PHE A 169 -14.02 -5.21 10.81
N GLU A 170 -13.98 -4.87 12.09
CA GLU A 170 -14.32 -3.54 12.60
C GLU A 170 -13.13 -2.61 12.31
N ILE A 171 -13.25 -1.75 11.27
CA ILE A 171 -12.16 -0.90 10.79
C ILE A 171 -12.24 0.54 11.29
N GLY A 172 -13.06 0.82 12.30
CA GLY A 172 -13.18 2.16 12.89
C GLY A 172 -11.85 2.73 13.39
N THR A 173 -10.93 1.85 13.84
CA THR A 173 -9.59 2.24 14.32
C THR A 173 -8.49 2.07 13.26
N LEU A 174 -8.81 1.58 12.06
CA LEU A 174 -7.83 1.43 10.99
C LEU A 174 -7.47 2.81 10.43
N PRO A 175 -6.18 3.24 10.48
CA PRO A 175 -5.75 4.54 9.99
C PRO A 175 -5.98 4.73 8.49
N THR A 176 -5.89 5.97 8.04
CA THR A 176 -5.86 6.31 6.61
C THR A 176 -4.67 5.62 5.94
N GLY A 177 -4.91 4.93 4.83
CA GLY A 177 -3.84 4.24 4.08
C GLY A 177 -4.37 3.29 3.01
N ASN A 178 -3.41 2.64 2.32
CA ASN A 178 -3.67 1.54 1.40
C ASN A 178 -3.40 0.21 2.10
N TYR A 179 -4.29 -0.73 1.93
CA TYR A 179 -4.24 -2.01 2.62
C TYR A 179 -4.54 -3.18 1.68
N ASN A 180 -4.12 -4.37 2.09
CA ASN A 180 -4.62 -5.63 1.55
C ASN A 180 -5.41 -6.36 2.64
N LEU A 181 -6.58 -6.85 2.30
CA LEU A 181 -7.25 -7.92 3.02
C LEU A 181 -6.66 -9.24 2.50
N VAL A 182 -6.03 -9.99 3.38
CA VAL A 182 -5.31 -11.22 3.05
C VAL A 182 -6.02 -12.40 3.69
N VAL A 183 -6.20 -13.46 2.90
CA VAL A 183 -6.71 -14.76 3.35
C VAL A 183 -5.63 -15.80 3.09
N GLN A 184 -5.26 -16.56 4.11
CA GLN A 184 -4.28 -17.65 4.04
C GLN A 184 -4.85 -18.94 4.59
N VAL A 185 -4.67 -20.01 3.86
CA VAL A 185 -4.88 -21.38 4.31
C VAL A 185 -3.52 -21.96 4.72
N LYS A 186 -3.43 -22.48 5.94
CA LYS A 186 -2.19 -23.05 6.49
C LYS A 186 -2.37 -24.52 6.90
N ASN A 187 -1.36 -25.32 6.62
CA ASN A 187 -1.33 -26.72 7.04
C ASN A 187 -1.01 -26.86 8.55
N LYS A 188 -0.88 -28.09 9.01
CA LYS A 188 -0.56 -28.43 10.40
C LYS A 188 0.81 -27.91 10.85
N ASP A 189 1.73 -27.72 9.90
CA ASP A 189 3.09 -27.22 10.12
C ASP A 189 3.15 -25.68 10.05
N ASN A 190 1.98 -25.02 10.02
CA ASN A 190 1.83 -23.56 9.90
C ASN A 190 2.40 -22.97 8.59
N GLN A 191 2.57 -23.79 7.56
CA GLN A 191 3.00 -23.34 6.23
C GLN A 191 1.78 -22.88 5.43
N VAL A 192 1.93 -21.75 4.74
CA VAL A 192 0.91 -21.22 3.83
C VAL A 192 0.84 -22.09 2.59
N ILE A 193 -0.32 -22.69 2.33
CA ILE A 193 -0.59 -23.56 1.17
C ILE A 193 -1.49 -22.91 0.13
N ALA A 194 -2.26 -21.89 0.51
CA ALA A 194 -2.99 -21.02 -0.42
C ALA A 194 -3.11 -19.61 0.17
N GLU A 195 -3.07 -18.61 -0.69
CA GLU A 195 -3.20 -17.21 -0.32
C GLU A 195 -4.02 -16.43 -1.36
N LYS A 196 -4.87 -15.54 -0.90
CA LYS A 196 -5.60 -14.57 -1.74
C LYS A 196 -5.53 -13.18 -1.10
N LYS A 197 -5.37 -12.14 -1.91
CA LYS A 197 -5.30 -10.75 -1.47
C LYS A 197 -6.30 -9.90 -2.23
N LEU A 198 -6.96 -9.00 -1.51
CA LEU A 198 -7.79 -7.94 -2.07
C LEU A 198 -7.27 -6.59 -1.58
N ARG A 199 -6.93 -5.70 -2.51
CA ARG A 199 -6.50 -4.35 -2.17
C ARG A 199 -7.71 -3.46 -1.87
N PHE A 200 -7.58 -2.59 -0.86
CA PHE A 200 -8.56 -1.53 -0.58
C PHE A 200 -7.88 -0.28 -0.03
N GLN A 201 -8.61 0.83 -0.06
CA GLN A 201 -8.18 2.12 0.48
C GLN A 201 -9.05 2.51 1.67
N ARG A 202 -8.45 3.06 2.71
CA ARG A 202 -9.13 3.58 3.89
C ARG A 202 -8.86 5.06 4.06
N LEU A 203 -9.89 5.87 4.21
CA LEU A 203 -9.82 7.22 4.77
C LEU A 203 -10.44 7.18 6.17
N ASN A 204 -9.69 7.58 7.19
CA ASN A 204 -10.16 7.65 8.57
C ASN A 204 -9.71 8.96 9.20
N LEU A 205 -10.60 9.95 9.18
CA LEU A 205 -10.32 11.29 9.72
C LEU A 205 -10.26 11.29 11.26
N LEU A 206 -10.84 10.29 11.91
CA LEU A 206 -10.88 10.20 13.39
C LEU A 206 -9.57 9.70 13.98
N ASN A 207 -8.80 8.93 13.22
CA ASN A 207 -7.49 8.40 13.61
C ASN A 207 -6.32 9.14 12.96
N ASP A 208 -6.57 10.19 12.21
CA ASP A 208 -5.52 11.13 11.90
C ASP A 208 -5.10 11.77 13.22
N LEU A 209 -3.79 11.73 13.50
CA LEU A 209 -3.23 12.37 14.69
C LEU A 209 -3.71 13.82 14.71
N ASN A 210 -4.70 14.08 15.54
CA ASN A 210 -5.20 15.42 15.83
C ASN A 210 -4.83 15.72 17.28
N THR A 211 -4.31 16.90 17.56
CA THR A 211 -3.91 17.31 18.90
C THR A 211 -5.04 17.21 19.93
N GLU A 212 -6.29 17.29 19.52
CA GLU A 212 -7.44 17.09 20.41
C GLU A 212 -7.61 15.61 20.84
N ASN A 213 -7.45 14.68 19.90
CA ASN A 213 -7.55 13.23 20.17
C ASN A 213 -6.34 12.70 20.95
N LEU A 214 -5.20 13.38 20.86
CA LEU A 214 -4.00 12.99 21.60
C LEU A 214 -4.15 13.16 23.11
N LYS A 215 -4.92 14.18 23.56
CA LYS A 215 -5.11 14.48 24.99
C LYS A 215 -5.74 13.33 25.79
N ASP A 216 -6.51 12.45 25.12
CA ASP A 216 -7.20 11.32 25.74
C ASP A 216 -6.32 10.06 25.87
N VAL A 217 -5.09 10.09 25.31
CA VAL A 217 -4.18 8.95 25.34
C VAL A 217 -3.57 8.78 26.72
N ASN A 218 -3.85 7.65 27.37
CA ASN A 218 -3.25 7.30 28.65
C ASN A 218 -1.82 6.76 28.45
N LEU A 219 -0.83 7.43 29.00
CA LEU A 219 0.58 7.06 28.91
C LEU A 219 1.06 6.17 30.06
N ALA A 220 0.28 5.99 31.11
CA ALA A 220 0.70 5.25 32.30
C ALA A 220 1.22 3.84 31.97
N GLY A 221 2.48 3.57 32.28
CA GLY A 221 3.15 2.30 31.97
C GLY A 221 3.58 2.10 30.52
N GLN A 222 3.45 3.12 29.68
CA GLN A 222 3.89 3.04 28.28
C GLN A 222 5.40 3.32 28.16
N PHE A 223 5.99 2.88 27.04
CA PHE A 223 7.44 3.05 26.80
C PHE A 223 7.86 4.53 26.76
N THR A 224 6.93 5.41 26.43
CA THR A 224 7.17 6.86 26.35
C THR A 224 7.46 7.49 27.72
N ASP A 225 7.01 6.90 28.83
CA ASP A 225 7.32 7.39 30.18
C ASP A 225 8.83 7.40 30.48
N ARG A 226 9.61 6.64 29.72
CA ARG A 226 11.07 6.49 29.89
C ARG A 226 11.87 7.35 28.92
N LEU A 227 11.21 8.17 28.09
CA LEU A 227 11.90 9.04 27.14
C LEU A 227 12.40 10.31 27.83
N SER A 228 13.57 10.80 27.40
CA SER A 228 14.12 12.07 27.85
C SER A 228 13.31 13.24 27.32
N LEU A 229 12.83 14.10 28.19
CA LEU A 229 12.02 15.27 27.81
C LEU A 229 12.80 16.25 26.93
N ASP A 230 14.10 16.40 27.17
CA ASP A 230 14.97 17.29 26.38
C ASP A 230 15.14 16.86 24.91
N SER A 231 14.75 15.62 24.59
CA SER A 231 14.93 15.04 23.25
C SER A 231 13.61 14.83 22.50
N LEU A 232 12.47 15.24 23.05
CA LEU A 232 11.15 14.96 22.46
C LEU A 232 11.00 15.56 21.07
N ASP A 233 11.46 16.80 20.89
CA ASP A 233 11.39 17.49 19.59
C ASP A 233 12.22 16.76 18.54
N GLU A 234 13.43 16.34 18.91
CA GLU A 234 14.28 15.55 18.02
C GLU A 234 13.65 14.19 17.68
N PHE A 235 13.00 13.54 18.65
CA PHE A 235 12.28 12.29 18.42
C PHE A 235 11.11 12.46 17.46
N ILE A 236 10.39 13.58 17.51
CA ILE A 236 9.31 13.88 16.58
C ILE A 236 9.86 14.25 15.20
N TYR A 237 10.86 15.09 15.12
CA TYR A 237 11.48 15.47 13.85
C TYR A 237 12.10 14.28 13.11
N CYS A 238 12.74 13.36 13.82
CA CYS A 238 13.32 12.19 13.18
C CYS A 238 12.27 11.24 12.57
N LEU A 239 10.97 11.35 12.93
CA LEU A 239 9.88 10.58 12.33
C LEU A 239 9.46 11.10 10.95
N ARG A 240 9.81 12.34 10.56
CA ARG A 240 9.40 12.97 9.29
C ARG A 240 9.58 12.09 8.04
N PRO A 241 10.68 11.34 7.86
CA PRO A 241 10.85 10.46 6.71
C PRO A 241 9.74 9.45 6.50
N ILE A 242 9.15 8.95 7.60
CA ILE A 242 8.11 7.92 7.61
C ILE A 242 6.72 8.45 7.97
N SER A 243 6.59 9.76 8.14
CA SER A 243 5.33 10.43 8.49
C SER A 243 4.44 10.65 7.27
N THR A 244 3.14 10.58 7.48
CA THR A 244 2.11 11.04 6.55
C THR A 244 2.17 12.57 6.39
N ILE A 245 1.44 13.11 5.40
CA ILE A 245 1.36 14.56 5.19
C ILE A 245 0.77 15.26 6.42
N ILE A 246 -0.23 14.67 7.07
CA ILE A 246 -0.89 15.24 8.25
C ILE A 246 0.06 15.23 9.45
N GLU A 247 0.72 14.11 9.71
CA GLU A 247 1.72 14.00 10.77
C GLU A 247 2.87 15.02 10.61
N LYS A 248 3.32 15.25 9.35
CA LYS A 248 4.31 16.31 9.06
C LYS A 248 3.78 17.71 9.37
N LYS A 249 2.54 18.01 8.98
CA LYS A 249 1.93 19.31 9.29
C LYS A 249 1.83 19.58 10.79
N ILE A 250 1.51 18.56 11.59
CA ILE A 250 1.47 18.67 13.05
C ILE A 250 2.89 18.94 13.59
N ALA A 251 3.86 18.14 13.17
CA ALA A 251 5.25 18.31 13.58
C ALA A 251 5.85 19.66 13.14
N ASP A 252 5.46 20.18 11.97
CA ASP A 252 6.01 21.42 11.43
C ASP A 252 5.30 22.69 11.95
N GLY A 253 4.02 22.59 12.30
CA GLY A 253 3.19 23.75 12.61
C GLY A 253 2.73 23.88 14.06
N GLN A 254 2.83 22.83 14.87
CA GLN A 254 2.27 22.81 16.22
C GLN A 254 3.26 22.36 17.30
N LEU A 255 4.44 21.86 16.93
CA LEU A 255 5.37 21.24 17.87
C LEU A 255 5.81 22.23 18.99
N ASP A 256 6.06 23.48 18.64
CA ASP A 256 6.50 24.51 19.59
C ASP A 256 5.39 24.86 20.61
N ASP A 257 4.13 24.65 20.25
CA ASP A 257 2.98 24.91 21.12
C ASP A 257 2.57 23.67 21.95
N MET A 258 3.20 22.51 21.71
CA MET A 258 2.89 21.28 22.44
C MET A 258 3.57 21.23 23.80
N THR A 259 2.79 20.83 24.81
CA THR A 259 3.38 20.43 26.11
C THR A 259 4.15 19.11 25.97
N ASP A 260 5.11 18.85 26.89
CA ASP A 260 5.86 17.58 26.89
C ASP A 260 4.95 16.37 26.94
N THR A 261 3.87 16.44 27.71
CA THR A 261 2.85 15.37 27.77
C THR A 261 2.24 15.12 26.39
N LEU A 262 1.88 16.17 25.65
CA LEU A 262 1.30 16.04 24.31
C LEU A 262 2.30 15.49 23.29
N LYS A 263 3.59 15.85 23.42
CA LYS A 263 4.68 15.27 22.62
C LYS A 263 4.87 13.78 22.89
N LEU A 264 4.82 13.36 24.14
CA LEU A 264 4.85 11.94 24.52
C LEU A 264 3.64 11.18 23.99
N GLN A 265 2.45 11.76 24.08
CA GLN A 265 1.21 11.20 23.52
C GLN A 265 1.30 11.07 21.99
N TYR A 266 1.88 12.07 21.32
CA TYR A 266 2.15 12.02 19.87
C TYR A 266 3.07 10.85 19.50
N ILE A 267 4.22 10.73 20.16
CA ILE A 267 5.20 9.67 19.90
C ILE A 267 4.59 8.29 20.16
N TYR A 268 3.85 8.13 21.27
CA TYR A 268 3.17 6.89 21.57
C TYR A 268 2.13 6.53 20.49
N SER A 269 1.23 7.47 20.16
CA SER A 269 0.19 7.26 19.18
C SER A 269 0.73 7.00 17.78
N PHE A 270 1.83 7.65 17.40
CA PHE A 270 2.52 7.42 16.13
C PHE A 270 2.93 5.95 15.94
N TRP A 271 3.49 5.35 16.98
CA TRP A 271 3.93 3.95 16.92
C TRP A 271 2.81 2.97 17.18
N TYR A 272 1.90 3.29 18.10
CA TYR A 272 0.73 2.48 18.39
C TYR A 272 -0.17 2.31 17.16
N ASN A 273 -0.41 3.38 16.41
CA ASN A 273 -1.20 3.31 15.17
C ASN A 273 -0.54 2.47 14.07
N ARG A 274 0.78 2.31 14.12
CA ARG A 274 1.52 1.47 13.16
C ARG A 274 1.65 0.02 13.61
N ASN A 275 1.74 -0.21 14.89
CA ASN A 275 1.82 -1.53 15.49
C ASN A 275 1.29 -1.50 16.92
N THR A 276 0.04 -1.92 17.11
CA THR A 276 -0.63 -1.93 18.41
C THR A 276 -0.06 -2.96 19.39
N LEU A 277 0.58 -4.02 18.89
CA LEU A 277 1.09 -5.11 19.72
C LEU A 277 2.45 -4.81 20.33
N THR A 278 3.35 -4.20 19.56
CA THR A 278 4.73 -3.97 19.97
C THR A 278 5.24 -2.59 19.54
N PRO A 279 4.58 -1.47 19.93
CA PRO A 279 4.97 -0.13 19.52
C PRO A 279 6.38 0.25 19.99
N GLU A 280 6.77 -0.19 21.20
CA GLU A 280 8.10 0.04 21.76
C GLU A 280 9.21 -0.65 20.95
N LYS A 281 8.97 -1.88 20.48
CA LYS A 281 9.94 -2.61 19.67
C LYS A 281 10.21 -1.88 18.36
N ASP A 282 9.16 -1.39 17.70
CA ASP A 282 9.28 -0.67 16.44
C ASP A 282 9.96 0.69 16.63
N TRP A 283 9.63 1.40 17.72
CA TRP A 283 10.33 2.61 18.10
C TRP A 283 11.83 2.38 18.29
N ASN A 284 12.21 1.37 19.06
CA ASN A 284 13.62 1.06 19.34
C ASN A 284 14.38 0.67 18.05
N ALA A 285 13.76 -0.11 17.18
CA ALA A 285 14.33 -0.48 15.89
C ALA A 285 14.54 0.75 14.99
N TYR A 286 13.56 1.64 14.94
CA TYR A 286 13.66 2.88 14.16
C TYR A 286 14.70 3.84 14.74
N LYS A 287 14.71 4.03 16.07
CA LYS A 287 15.70 4.85 16.77
C LYS A 287 17.13 4.38 16.47
N PHE A 288 17.36 3.08 16.45
CA PHE A 288 18.64 2.52 16.04
C PHE A 288 19.01 2.89 14.61
N GLN A 289 18.04 2.82 13.66
CA GLN A 289 18.27 3.25 12.28
C GLN A 289 18.59 4.74 12.19
N VAL A 290 17.90 5.60 12.97
CA VAL A 290 18.19 7.05 13.03
C VAL A 290 19.62 7.30 13.48
N GLN A 291 20.11 6.56 14.49
CA GLN A 291 21.50 6.65 14.95
C GLN A 291 22.49 6.23 13.84
N GLN A 292 22.22 5.15 13.12
CA GLN A 292 23.04 4.72 11.98
C GLN A 292 23.06 5.77 10.86
N VAL A 293 21.92 6.37 10.58
CA VAL A 293 21.77 7.44 9.58
C VAL A 293 22.53 8.70 10.02
N GLN A 294 22.48 9.05 11.30
CA GLN A 294 23.27 10.17 11.83
C GLN A 294 24.77 9.97 11.62
N LEU A 295 25.28 8.77 11.89
CA LEU A 295 26.70 8.45 11.72
C LEU A 295 27.14 8.45 10.25
N LYS A 296 26.28 7.98 9.34
CA LYS A 296 26.61 7.81 7.93
C LYS A 296 26.41 9.07 7.10
N PHE A 297 25.37 9.84 7.39
CA PHE A 297 24.87 10.91 6.51
C PHE A 297 24.74 12.25 7.23
N GLY A 298 24.90 12.31 8.55
CA GLY A 298 24.92 13.58 9.28
C GLY A 298 26.06 14.46 8.82
N THR A 299 25.79 15.77 8.71
CA THR A 299 26.78 16.80 8.38
C THR A 299 27.01 17.71 9.58
N ARG A 300 27.84 18.72 9.44
CA ARG A 300 28.03 19.74 10.50
C ARG A 300 26.80 20.64 10.69
N ILE A 301 25.94 20.72 9.67
CA ILE A 301 24.80 21.66 9.60
C ILE A 301 23.48 20.91 9.74
N LYS A 302 23.38 19.68 9.17
CA LYS A 302 22.14 18.89 9.11
C LYS A 302 22.27 17.61 9.91
N LYS A 303 21.21 17.28 10.62
CA LYS A 303 21.05 15.94 11.20
C LYS A 303 20.95 14.90 10.10
N GLY A 304 21.35 13.67 10.39
CA GLY A 304 21.33 12.60 9.38
C GLY A 304 19.96 12.38 8.74
N TYR A 305 18.89 12.42 9.52
CA TYR A 305 17.52 12.24 9.03
C TYR A 305 16.99 13.43 8.19
N GLU A 306 17.65 14.60 8.23
CA GLU A 306 17.33 15.78 7.45
C GLU A 306 17.99 15.76 6.05
N THR A 307 19.05 14.95 5.89
CA THR A 307 19.70 14.78 4.59
C THR A 307 18.85 13.92 3.66
N ASP A 308 18.93 14.14 2.35
CA ASP A 308 18.17 13.33 1.39
C ASP A 308 18.54 11.84 1.44
N ARG A 309 19.83 11.52 1.62
CA ARG A 309 20.27 10.13 1.81
C ARG A 309 19.69 9.51 3.06
N GLY A 310 19.70 10.23 4.18
CA GLY A 310 19.11 9.76 5.42
C GLY A 310 17.61 9.58 5.35
N ARG A 311 16.91 10.53 4.71
CA ARG A 311 15.47 10.46 4.47
C ARG A 311 15.09 9.22 3.67
N ILE A 312 15.77 8.97 2.56
CA ILE A 312 15.53 7.80 1.70
C ILE A 312 15.84 6.51 2.44
N PHE A 313 16.95 6.47 3.19
CA PHE A 313 17.32 5.30 3.99
C PHE A 313 16.27 4.97 5.06
N LEU A 314 15.80 5.97 5.80
CA LEU A 314 14.78 5.78 6.84
C LEU A 314 13.42 5.38 6.27
N LYS A 315 13.09 5.89 5.09
CA LYS A 315 11.79 5.62 4.44
C LYS A 315 11.73 4.25 3.77
N TYR A 316 12.82 3.83 3.11
CA TYR A 316 12.82 2.63 2.26
C TYR A 316 13.79 1.54 2.72
N GLY A 317 14.56 1.81 3.78
CA GLY A 317 15.60 0.90 4.26
C GLY A 317 16.93 1.09 3.54
N ALA A 318 17.87 0.17 3.81
CA ALA A 318 19.16 0.16 3.15
C ALA A 318 19.02 -0.23 1.66
N PRO A 319 19.75 0.45 0.75
CA PRO A 319 19.79 0.02 -0.65
C PRO A 319 20.52 -1.33 -0.78
N ASN A 320 20.19 -2.07 -1.83
CA ASN A 320 20.86 -3.34 -2.14
C ASN A 320 22.27 -3.10 -2.65
N THR A 321 22.47 -2.08 -3.50
CA THR A 321 23.80 -1.67 -3.98
C THR A 321 23.94 -0.15 -3.95
N VAL A 322 25.17 0.31 -3.75
CA VAL A 322 25.56 1.72 -3.77
C VAL A 322 26.77 1.87 -4.70
N HIS A 323 26.60 2.65 -5.76
CA HIS A 323 27.70 3.07 -6.61
C HIS A 323 28.12 4.49 -6.21
N ASP A 324 29.34 4.65 -5.74
CA ASP A 324 29.90 5.94 -5.27
C ASP A 324 30.96 6.42 -6.26
N GLN A 325 30.69 7.52 -6.94
CA GLN A 325 31.57 8.15 -7.93
C GLN A 325 31.96 9.55 -7.47
N ARG A 326 33.20 9.67 -7.01
CA ARG A 326 33.70 10.94 -6.42
C ARG A 326 34.54 11.78 -7.38
N SER A 327 35.06 11.19 -8.42
CA SER A 327 36.09 11.82 -9.28
C SER A 327 35.89 11.56 -10.76
N GLU A 328 34.65 11.46 -11.21
CA GLU A 328 34.35 11.40 -12.64
C GLU A 328 34.54 12.77 -13.29
N ALA A 329 35.17 12.79 -14.49
CA ALA A 329 35.44 14.03 -15.19
C ALA A 329 34.15 14.78 -15.51
N ASN A 330 34.16 16.11 -15.31
CA ASN A 330 33.05 17.03 -15.59
C ASN A 330 31.74 16.79 -14.82
N SER A 331 31.72 15.84 -13.87
CA SER A 331 30.55 15.55 -13.06
C SER A 331 30.74 16.02 -11.61
N TYR A 332 29.65 16.37 -10.93
CA TYR A 332 29.66 16.47 -9.48
C TYR A 332 29.91 15.07 -8.89
N PRO A 333 30.49 14.93 -7.70
CA PRO A 333 30.47 13.67 -6.96
C PRO A 333 29.03 13.17 -6.80
N TYR A 334 28.79 11.91 -7.12
CA TYR A 334 27.44 11.37 -7.07
C TYR A 334 27.40 9.94 -6.54
N GLN A 335 26.22 9.54 -6.05
CA GLN A 335 25.92 8.17 -5.65
C GLN A 335 24.66 7.70 -6.36
N ILE A 336 24.66 6.45 -6.84
CA ILE A 336 23.46 5.77 -7.35
C ILE A 336 23.16 4.64 -6.37
N TRP A 337 21.99 4.75 -5.74
CA TRP A 337 21.44 3.72 -4.87
C TRP A 337 20.45 2.87 -5.64
N HIS A 338 20.62 1.56 -5.60
CA HIS A 338 19.75 0.63 -6.26
C HIS A 338 19.03 -0.25 -5.25
N TYR A 339 17.71 -0.30 -5.38
CA TYR A 339 16.80 -1.14 -4.62
C TYR A 339 16.19 -2.18 -5.55
N TYR A 340 16.41 -3.46 -5.28
CA TYR A 340 15.81 -4.54 -6.06
C TYR A 340 14.30 -4.58 -5.87
N LYS A 341 13.83 -4.23 -4.66
CA LYS A 341 12.40 -4.19 -4.35
C LYS A 341 12.11 -3.11 -3.29
N ILE A 342 11.11 -2.28 -3.58
CA ILE A 342 10.51 -1.32 -2.63
C ILE A 342 8.99 -1.54 -2.66
N GLY A 343 8.43 -2.19 -1.64
CA GLY A 343 7.02 -2.54 -1.61
C GLY A 343 6.62 -3.34 -2.85
N LYS A 344 5.77 -2.77 -3.70
CA LYS A 344 5.33 -3.36 -4.98
C LYS A 344 6.24 -3.05 -6.16
N PHE A 345 7.17 -2.11 -6.01
CA PHE A 345 8.02 -1.66 -7.10
C PHE A 345 9.33 -2.46 -7.11
N ASN A 346 9.73 -2.90 -8.28
CA ASN A 346 10.99 -3.59 -8.49
C ASN A 346 11.96 -2.65 -9.19
N ASP A 347 13.27 -2.89 -8.96
CA ASP A 347 14.36 -2.30 -9.74
C ASP A 347 14.32 -0.76 -9.74
N LYS A 348 14.33 -0.15 -8.53
CA LYS A 348 14.26 1.30 -8.36
C LYS A 348 15.59 1.92 -7.98
N ARG A 349 15.88 3.09 -8.54
CA ARG A 349 17.12 3.80 -8.37
C ARG A 349 16.93 5.20 -7.85
N PHE A 350 17.93 5.67 -7.11
CA PHE A 350 18.01 7.03 -6.59
C PHE A 350 19.40 7.57 -6.93
N VAL A 351 19.46 8.74 -7.53
CA VAL A 351 20.70 9.43 -7.87
C VAL A 351 20.86 10.62 -6.93
N PHE A 352 21.93 10.62 -6.17
CA PHE A 352 22.30 11.71 -5.28
C PHE A 352 23.58 12.35 -5.78
N TYR A 353 23.71 13.67 -5.62
CA TYR A 353 24.92 14.40 -6.02
C TYR A 353 25.33 15.41 -4.95
N ASP A 354 26.64 15.63 -4.81
CA ASP A 354 27.23 16.63 -3.93
C ASP A 354 27.51 17.90 -4.73
N ARG A 355 26.57 18.85 -4.67
CA ARG A 355 26.64 20.09 -5.45
C ARG A 355 27.64 21.08 -4.85
N ASP A 356 27.75 21.13 -3.54
CA ASP A 356 28.55 22.13 -2.83
C ASP A 356 30.02 21.72 -2.65
N LEU A 357 30.35 20.45 -2.79
CA LEU A 357 31.69 19.88 -2.70
C LEU A 357 32.39 20.06 -1.35
N VAL A 358 31.67 20.55 -0.34
CA VAL A 358 32.23 20.96 0.96
C VAL A 358 31.59 20.21 2.11
N THR A 359 30.26 20.13 2.11
CA THR A 359 29.51 19.64 3.28
C THR A 359 29.28 18.13 3.25
N ASN A 360 29.55 17.45 2.14
CA ASN A 360 29.19 16.05 1.90
C ASN A 360 27.68 15.79 2.01
N ASP A 361 26.86 16.86 1.76
CA ASP A 361 25.41 16.82 1.76
C ASP A 361 24.90 16.45 0.37
N TYR A 362 24.88 15.17 0.09
CA TYR A 362 24.37 14.63 -1.18
C TYR A 362 22.87 14.83 -1.28
N GLN A 363 22.42 15.66 -2.20
CA GLN A 363 21.02 15.97 -2.49
C GLN A 363 20.44 14.95 -3.49
N LEU A 364 19.16 14.63 -3.36
CA LEU A 364 18.45 13.78 -4.31
C LEU A 364 18.26 14.53 -5.63
N LEU A 365 18.92 14.06 -6.67
CA LEU A 365 18.86 14.65 -8.01
C LEU A 365 17.75 14.01 -8.86
N HIS A 366 17.60 12.68 -8.77
CA HIS A 366 16.62 11.92 -9.56
C HIS A 366 16.26 10.59 -8.89
N SER A 367 15.04 10.14 -9.13
CA SER A 367 14.61 8.76 -8.88
C SER A 367 13.61 8.31 -9.93
N ASP A 368 13.62 7.03 -10.26
CA ASP A 368 12.59 6.37 -11.07
C ASP A 368 11.43 5.81 -10.23
N LEU A 369 11.43 6.07 -8.91
CA LEU A 369 10.34 5.69 -8.01
C LEU A 369 9.23 6.75 -8.03
N ILE A 370 7.99 6.32 -8.29
CA ILE A 370 6.81 7.19 -8.23
C ILE A 370 6.65 7.74 -6.81
N GLY A 371 6.47 9.07 -6.71
CA GLY A 371 6.33 9.78 -5.44
C GLY A 371 7.63 10.37 -4.88
N GLU A 372 8.75 10.20 -5.59
CA GLU A 372 10.01 10.89 -5.34
C GLU A 372 10.35 11.83 -6.52
N ILE A 373 11.44 12.60 -6.40
CA ILE A 373 11.84 13.58 -7.42
C ILE A 373 12.19 12.86 -8.72
N GLN A 374 11.44 13.15 -9.79
CA GLN A 374 11.69 12.64 -11.14
C GLN A 374 12.23 13.78 -11.98
N ASN A 375 13.55 13.89 -12.09
CA ASN A 375 14.22 14.86 -12.95
C ASN A 375 14.72 14.16 -14.21
N PHE A 376 14.05 14.35 -15.33
CA PHE A 376 14.45 13.72 -16.62
C PHE A 376 15.74 14.30 -17.19
N HIS A 377 16.17 15.48 -16.72
CA HIS A 377 17.41 16.14 -17.14
C HIS A 377 18.56 15.94 -16.15
N TRP A 378 18.45 14.98 -15.23
CA TRP A 378 19.41 14.76 -14.16
C TRP A 378 20.86 14.57 -14.64
N LYS A 379 21.07 13.97 -15.82
CA LYS A 379 22.41 13.79 -16.39
C LYS A 379 23.05 15.12 -16.75
N ILE A 380 22.28 16.04 -17.30
CA ILE A 380 22.73 17.41 -17.63
C ILE A 380 23.07 18.15 -16.34
N ASP A 381 22.20 18.06 -15.33
CA ASP A 381 22.40 18.73 -14.05
C ASP A 381 23.61 18.17 -13.30
N LEU A 382 23.86 16.86 -13.41
CA LEU A 382 25.03 16.19 -12.84
C LEU A 382 26.34 16.71 -13.45
N LYS A 383 26.35 17.02 -14.75
CA LYS A 383 27.52 17.46 -15.53
C LYS A 383 27.74 18.97 -15.55
N ARG A 384 26.88 19.78 -14.97
CA ARG A 384 26.99 21.25 -14.93
C ARG A 384 28.14 21.80 -14.09
N ARG A 385 29.07 20.97 -13.66
CA ARG A 385 30.28 21.41 -12.92
C ARG A 385 31.22 22.24 -13.79
N SER A 386 31.28 22.00 -15.12
CA SER A 386 32.12 22.74 -16.02
C SER A 386 31.30 23.60 -16.99
N THR A 387 31.66 24.88 -17.10
CA THR A 387 31.07 25.88 -18.02
C THR A 387 31.50 25.72 -19.48
N ARG A 388 31.84 24.55 -19.96
CA ARG A 388 32.15 24.37 -21.37
C ARG A 388 30.89 24.10 -22.17
N GLY A 389 30.67 24.98 -23.16
CA GLY A 389 29.56 25.09 -24.05
C GLY A 389 29.08 23.77 -24.68
N GLY A 390 28.24 23.05 -23.98
CA GLY A 390 27.35 22.08 -24.56
C GLY A 390 26.06 22.78 -24.95
N ASN A 391 25.45 22.34 -26.02
CA ASN A 391 24.18 22.84 -26.49
C ASN A 391 23.13 22.61 -25.40
N VAL A 392 22.46 23.68 -24.95
CA VAL A 392 21.46 23.62 -23.84
C VAL A 392 20.26 22.74 -24.22
N ASP A 393 20.07 22.48 -25.50
CA ASP A 393 18.98 21.68 -26.06
C ASP A 393 19.31 20.20 -26.25
N ASP A 394 20.54 19.79 -25.91
CA ASP A 394 20.94 18.39 -26.06
C ASP A 394 20.51 17.55 -24.87
N ALA A 395 19.49 16.73 -25.07
CA ALA A 395 18.97 15.82 -24.04
C ALA A 395 19.98 14.69 -23.67
N ASN A 396 20.99 14.47 -24.47
CA ASN A 396 22.15 13.58 -24.24
C ASN A 396 23.43 14.38 -24.31
N PRO A 397 23.92 14.96 -23.20
CA PRO A 397 25.25 15.53 -23.19
C PRO A 397 26.22 14.43 -23.58
N ASP A 398 27.04 14.71 -24.61
CA ASP A 398 28.00 13.77 -25.20
C ASP A 398 28.67 12.93 -24.12
N SER A 399 28.63 11.61 -24.30
CA SER A 399 29.35 10.68 -23.44
C SER A 399 30.84 10.96 -23.59
N GLU A 400 31.41 11.70 -22.64
CA GLU A 400 32.83 11.91 -22.61
C GLU A 400 33.58 10.60 -22.33
N PHE A 401 34.78 10.48 -22.83
CA PHE A 401 35.63 9.31 -22.58
C PHE A 401 35.80 9.08 -21.08
N GLY A 402 35.30 7.95 -20.60
CA GLY A 402 35.31 7.58 -19.18
C GLY A 402 33.97 7.82 -18.42
N ASP A 403 32.94 8.34 -19.09
CA ASP A 403 31.60 8.45 -18.52
C ASP A 403 31.01 7.06 -18.24
N ARG A 404 30.64 6.79 -16.98
CA ARG A 404 30.06 5.52 -16.52
C ARG A 404 28.63 5.68 -16.01
N THR A 405 28.09 6.89 -16.08
CA THR A 405 26.78 7.23 -15.50
C THR A 405 25.67 6.33 -16.03
N ASP A 406 25.62 6.10 -17.34
CA ASP A 406 24.62 5.24 -17.98
C ASP A 406 24.81 3.76 -17.62
N ASP A 407 26.03 3.28 -17.62
CA ASP A 407 26.31 1.89 -17.25
C ASP A 407 25.94 1.62 -15.80
N LEU A 408 26.23 2.55 -14.89
CA LEU A 408 25.92 2.42 -13.47
C LEU A 408 24.43 2.57 -13.18
N PHE A 409 23.72 3.35 -13.97
CA PHE A 409 22.26 3.54 -13.81
C PHE A 409 21.47 2.39 -14.44
N TYR A 410 21.78 2.00 -15.68
CA TYR A 410 20.97 1.00 -16.40
C TYR A 410 21.48 -0.44 -16.26
N LYS A 411 22.76 -0.64 -15.97
CA LYS A 411 23.39 -1.96 -15.83
C LYS A 411 24.14 -2.08 -14.51
N PRO A 412 23.47 -1.94 -13.36
CA PRO A 412 24.13 -2.16 -12.07
C PRO A 412 24.60 -3.62 -11.99
N ARG A 413 25.89 -3.80 -11.76
CA ARG A 413 26.49 -5.12 -11.52
C ARG A 413 26.43 -5.49 -10.05
#